data_1090e0ea8de6cda269b24d8226dc6c08
#
_entry.id   1090e0ea8de6cda269b24d8226dc6c08
#
_cell.length_a   1.000
_cell.length_b   1.000
_cell.length_c   1.000
_cell.angle_alpha   90.00
_cell.angle_beta   90.00
_cell.angle_gamma   90.00
#
_symmetry.space_group_name_H-M   'P 1'
#
loop_
_entity.id
_entity.type
_entity.pdbx_description
1 polymer ?
#
loop_
_entity_poly.entity_id
_entity_poly.type
_entity_poly.pdbx_seq_one_letter_code
_entity_poly.pdbx_strand_id
1 'polypeptide(L)'
;MLKGFFNVPEPSNEPVRNYAPGSKERGSLQAALKAARDQVVDIPMYIGSEEVKTGTTTAIYPPHDRQHQIGQFHSGDKGHVTQAINAALGAKPAWENMQWEQRAAIFL
;
A
#
# COMPACT_ATOMS: atom_id res chain seq x y z
N MET A 1 -28.99 -10.26 17.68
CA MET A 1 -28.19 -9.09 17.25
C MET A 1 -27.73 -8.39 18.52
N LEU A 2 -26.48 -8.58 18.93
CA LEU A 2 -25.89 -7.94 20.10
C LEU A 2 -25.66 -6.46 19.76
N LYS A 3 -26.47 -5.58 20.33
CA LYS A 3 -26.23 -4.13 20.30
C LYS A 3 -25.18 -3.80 21.36
N GLY A 4 -23.89 -3.94 21.00
CA GLY A 4 -22.81 -3.41 21.82
C GLY A 4 -22.57 -1.94 21.52
N PHE A 5 -22.08 -1.19 22.50
CA PHE A 5 -21.51 0.14 22.25
C PHE A 5 -20.18 -0.06 21.52
N PHE A 6 -20.12 0.39 20.28
CA PHE A 6 -18.88 0.36 19.50
C PHE A 6 -18.16 1.70 19.68
N ASN A 7 -16.95 1.67 20.19
CA ASN A 7 -16.12 2.85 20.33
C ASN A 7 -15.11 2.87 19.18
N VAL A 8 -15.33 3.77 18.21
CA VAL A 8 -14.39 3.98 17.11
C VAL A 8 -13.09 4.56 17.69
N PRO A 9 -11.91 4.02 17.36
CA PRO A 9 -10.63 4.58 17.80
C PRO A 9 -10.50 6.05 17.41
N GLU A 10 -9.99 6.88 18.32
CA GLU A 10 -9.74 8.29 18.02
C GLU A 10 -8.51 8.39 17.10
N PRO A 11 -8.63 9.03 15.91
CA PRO A 11 -7.51 9.16 15.01
C PRO A 11 -6.45 10.11 15.57
N SER A 12 -5.18 9.72 15.47
CA SER A 12 -4.05 10.55 15.84
C SER A 12 -3.03 10.62 14.73
N ASN A 13 -2.55 11.84 14.43
CA ASN A 13 -1.49 12.02 13.45
C ASN A 13 -0.12 11.61 14.00
N GLU A 14 0.80 11.27 13.10
CA GLU A 14 2.19 11.02 13.47
C GLU A 14 2.83 12.27 14.07
N PRO A 15 3.79 12.08 15.01
CA PRO A 15 4.49 13.22 15.62
C PRO A 15 5.30 14.00 14.57
N VAL A 16 5.18 15.31 14.57
CA VAL A 16 6.00 16.21 13.74
C VAL A 16 7.45 16.14 14.22
N ARG A 17 8.35 15.76 13.32
CA ARG A 17 9.78 15.63 13.60
C ARG A 17 10.59 16.75 12.97
N ASN A 18 11.67 17.14 13.63
CA ASN A 18 12.62 18.11 13.12
C ASN A 18 13.84 17.37 12.52
N TYR A 19 14.11 17.60 11.23
CA TYR A 19 15.23 17.01 10.49
C TYR A 19 16.43 18.01 10.37
N ALA A 20 16.68 18.77 11.41
CA ALA A 20 17.77 19.74 11.45
C ALA A 20 19.15 19.07 11.22
N PRO A 21 20.15 19.81 10.71
CA PRO A 21 21.52 19.28 10.62
C PRO A 21 22.01 18.69 11.93
N GLY A 22 22.58 17.48 11.88
CA GLY A 22 23.07 16.76 13.05
C GLY A 22 22.01 16.05 13.92
N SER A 23 20.71 16.18 13.59
CA SER A 23 19.67 15.47 14.33
C SER A 23 19.69 13.96 14.06
N LYS A 24 19.28 13.18 15.04
CA LYS A 24 19.14 11.70 14.93
C LYS A 24 18.14 11.33 13.83
N GLU A 25 17.04 12.08 13.73
CA GLU A 25 16.00 11.88 12.74
C GLU A 25 16.52 12.07 11.31
N ARG A 26 17.37 13.09 11.09
CA ARG A 26 18.02 13.32 9.79
C ARG A 26 18.97 12.18 9.43
N GLY A 27 19.77 11.69 10.37
CA GLY A 27 20.65 10.55 10.16
C GLY A 27 19.86 9.28 9.78
N SER A 28 18.78 9.01 10.49
CA SER A 28 17.87 7.90 10.20
C SER A 28 17.22 8.02 8.82
N LEU A 29 16.76 9.22 8.45
CA LEU A 29 16.19 9.48 7.12
C LEU A 29 17.22 9.25 6.00
N GLN A 30 18.45 9.74 6.16
CA GLN A 30 19.51 9.56 5.15
C GLN A 30 19.85 8.07 4.97
N ALA A 31 19.92 7.31 6.06
CA ALA A 31 20.14 5.86 5.99
C ALA A 31 18.99 5.13 5.28
N ALA A 32 17.74 5.49 5.58
CA ALA A 32 16.56 4.93 4.93
C ALA A 32 16.50 5.26 3.44
N LEU A 33 16.82 6.51 3.06
CA LEU A 33 16.88 6.93 1.65
C LEU A 33 17.95 6.16 0.88
N LYS A 34 19.13 5.96 1.49
CA LYS A 34 20.19 5.16 0.87
C LYS A 34 19.73 3.71 0.66
N ALA A 35 19.18 3.09 1.69
CA ALA A 35 18.69 1.72 1.60
C ALA A 35 17.59 1.56 0.53
N ALA A 36 16.63 2.50 0.47
CA ALA A 36 15.58 2.49 -0.52
C ALA A 36 16.11 2.71 -1.95
N ARG A 37 17.15 3.52 -2.11
CA ARG A 37 17.78 3.75 -3.41
C ARG A 37 18.53 2.52 -3.92
N ASP A 38 19.15 1.76 -3.02
CA ASP A 38 19.93 0.56 -3.36
C ASP A 38 19.02 -0.66 -3.66
N GLN A 39 17.71 -0.55 -3.40
CA GLN A 39 16.75 -1.63 -3.60
C GLN A 39 15.93 -1.42 -4.88
N VAL A 40 15.87 -2.45 -5.73
CA VAL A 40 14.92 -2.52 -6.85
C VAL A 40 13.69 -3.30 -6.38
N VAL A 41 12.55 -2.60 -6.28
CA VAL A 41 11.29 -3.19 -5.77
C VAL A 41 10.55 -3.89 -6.91
N ASP A 42 10.18 -5.16 -6.70
CA ASP A 42 9.31 -5.91 -7.61
C ASP A 42 7.85 -5.80 -7.12
N ILE A 43 7.01 -5.10 -7.87
CA ILE A 43 5.64 -4.75 -7.47
C ILE A 43 4.65 -5.67 -8.20
N PRO A 44 4.07 -6.66 -7.49
CA PRO A 44 3.04 -7.52 -8.04
C PRO A 44 1.69 -6.81 -8.09
N MET A 45 0.72 -7.40 -8.78
CA MET A 45 -0.69 -7.11 -8.57
C MET A 45 -1.21 -7.88 -7.37
N TYR A 46 -2.17 -7.29 -6.65
CA TYR A 46 -2.94 -8.01 -5.64
C TYR A 46 -4.39 -8.14 -6.12
N ILE A 47 -4.82 -9.37 -6.35
CA ILE A 47 -6.18 -9.68 -6.79
C ILE A 47 -6.86 -10.55 -5.73
N GLY A 48 -7.82 -9.98 -5.03
CA GLY A 48 -8.32 -10.60 -3.81
C GLY A 48 -7.23 -10.67 -2.75
N SER A 49 -6.91 -11.86 -2.27
CA SER A 49 -5.81 -12.13 -1.33
C SER A 49 -4.52 -12.64 -2.00
N GLU A 50 -4.53 -12.76 -3.32
CA GLU A 50 -3.44 -13.40 -4.06
C GLU A 50 -2.46 -12.37 -4.63
N GLU A 51 -1.16 -12.66 -4.47
CA GLU A 51 -0.06 -11.95 -5.15
C GLU A 51 0.11 -12.51 -6.56
N VAL A 52 -0.08 -11.67 -7.58
CA VAL A 52 -0.05 -12.08 -9.00
C VAL A 52 1.12 -11.41 -9.71
N LYS A 53 2.04 -12.23 -10.24
CA LYS A 53 3.18 -11.82 -11.06
C LYS A 53 3.02 -12.38 -12.47
N THR A 54 3.01 -11.50 -13.48
CA THR A 54 2.77 -11.90 -14.88
C THR A 54 4.03 -12.13 -15.69
N GLY A 55 5.17 -11.67 -15.22
CA GLY A 55 6.42 -11.65 -16.00
C GLY A 55 6.48 -10.54 -17.07
N THR A 56 5.35 -9.92 -17.41
CA THR A 56 5.33 -8.70 -18.24
C THR A 56 5.51 -7.49 -17.36
N THR A 57 6.73 -6.98 -17.26
CA THR A 57 7.09 -5.92 -16.32
C THR A 57 7.39 -4.60 -17.02
N THR A 58 7.13 -3.51 -16.31
CA THR A 58 7.52 -2.15 -16.70
C THR A 58 8.41 -1.56 -15.62
N ALA A 59 9.58 -1.08 -16.00
CA ALA A 59 10.54 -0.47 -15.09
C ALA A 59 10.09 0.90 -14.61
N ILE A 60 10.42 1.23 -13.36
CA ILE A 60 10.11 2.50 -12.70
C ILE A 60 11.41 3.24 -12.44
N TYR A 61 11.45 4.50 -12.87
CA TYR A 61 12.58 5.41 -12.70
C TYR A 61 12.13 6.68 -12.00
N PRO A 62 12.94 7.25 -11.09
CA PRO A 62 12.65 8.57 -10.54
C PRO A 62 12.69 9.63 -11.65
N PRO A 63 11.85 10.67 -11.62
CA PRO A 63 11.82 11.71 -12.65
C PRO A 63 13.13 12.46 -12.83
N HIS A 64 13.90 12.59 -11.75
CA HIS A 64 15.17 13.33 -11.72
C HIS A 64 16.40 12.47 -12.03
N ASP A 65 16.24 11.13 -12.13
CA ASP A 65 17.34 10.21 -12.41
C ASP A 65 16.82 8.99 -13.22
N ARG A 66 16.74 9.17 -14.53
CA ARG A 66 16.20 8.15 -15.44
C ARG A 66 17.16 6.98 -15.72
N GLN A 67 18.37 7.02 -15.21
CA GLN A 67 19.34 5.93 -15.35
C GLN A 67 19.29 4.98 -14.16
N HIS A 68 18.62 5.37 -13.06
CA HIS A 68 18.52 4.60 -11.85
C HIS A 68 17.14 3.96 -11.71
N GLN A 69 17.05 2.65 -11.94
CA GLN A 69 15.81 1.90 -11.76
C GLN A 69 15.57 1.65 -10.27
N ILE A 70 14.42 2.08 -9.76
CA ILE A 70 13.99 1.90 -8.37
C ILE A 70 13.00 0.77 -8.19
N GLY A 71 12.42 0.27 -9.27
CA GLY A 71 11.46 -0.83 -9.21
C GLY A 71 10.95 -1.25 -10.56
N GLN A 72 10.07 -2.22 -10.54
CA GLN A 72 9.27 -2.65 -11.68
C GLN A 72 7.89 -3.09 -11.20
N PHE A 73 6.89 -2.95 -12.04
CA PHE A 73 5.55 -3.46 -11.77
C PHE A 73 5.11 -4.45 -12.84
N HIS A 74 4.26 -5.38 -12.45
CA HIS A 74 3.67 -6.37 -13.35
C HIS A 74 2.43 -5.82 -14.02
N SER A 75 2.40 -5.89 -15.36
CA SER A 75 1.25 -5.47 -16.17
C SER A 75 0.23 -6.61 -16.29
N GLY A 76 -1.03 -6.29 -16.02
CA GLY A 76 -2.13 -7.24 -16.18
C GLY A 76 -2.74 -7.20 -17.59
N ASP A 77 -3.46 -8.24 -17.91
CA ASP A 77 -4.28 -8.36 -19.12
C ASP A 77 -5.78 -8.35 -18.80
N LYS A 78 -6.63 -8.56 -19.81
CA LYS A 78 -8.09 -8.65 -19.67
C LYS A 78 -8.52 -9.75 -18.69
N GLY A 79 -7.79 -10.86 -18.63
CA GLY A 79 -8.07 -11.97 -17.71
C GLY A 79 -7.90 -11.53 -16.25
N HIS A 80 -6.82 -10.83 -15.94
CA HIS A 80 -6.56 -10.28 -14.61
C HIS A 80 -7.61 -9.25 -14.19
N VAL A 81 -8.04 -8.39 -15.12
CA VAL A 81 -9.14 -7.43 -14.85
C VAL A 81 -10.43 -8.17 -14.48
N THR A 82 -10.78 -9.23 -15.22
CA THR A 82 -11.97 -10.06 -14.91
C THR A 82 -11.84 -10.74 -13.55
N GLN A 83 -10.67 -11.27 -13.21
CA GLN A 83 -10.42 -11.86 -11.90
C GLN A 83 -10.58 -10.82 -10.77
N ALA A 84 -10.04 -9.60 -10.96
CA ALA A 84 -10.18 -8.52 -9.99
C ALA A 84 -11.64 -8.13 -9.75
N ILE A 85 -12.44 -8.02 -10.84
CA ILE A 85 -13.88 -7.76 -10.74
C ILE A 85 -14.59 -8.87 -9.96
N ASN A 86 -14.32 -10.13 -10.28
CA ASN A 86 -14.93 -11.27 -9.59
C ASN A 86 -14.54 -11.32 -8.11
N ALA A 87 -13.28 -11.05 -7.76
CA ALA A 87 -12.82 -10.98 -6.38
C ALA A 87 -13.53 -9.86 -5.61
N ALA A 88 -13.68 -8.67 -6.22
CA ALA A 88 -14.38 -7.54 -5.62
C ALA A 88 -15.87 -7.84 -5.41
N LEU A 89 -16.54 -8.44 -6.40
CA LEU A 89 -17.94 -8.85 -6.29
C LEU A 89 -18.14 -9.94 -5.23
N GLY A 90 -17.19 -10.85 -5.10
CA GLY A 90 -17.21 -11.88 -4.05
C GLY A 90 -17.06 -11.29 -2.63
N ALA A 91 -16.26 -10.25 -2.46
CA ALA A 91 -16.06 -9.56 -1.19
C ALA A 91 -17.23 -8.63 -0.81
N LYS A 92 -17.98 -8.14 -1.80
CA LYS A 92 -19.03 -7.13 -1.64
C LYS A 92 -20.06 -7.50 -0.57
N PRO A 93 -20.67 -8.71 -0.52
CA PRO A 93 -21.71 -9.01 0.46
C PRO A 93 -21.23 -8.91 1.92
N ALA A 94 -20.01 -9.36 2.20
CA ALA A 94 -19.43 -9.27 3.54
C ALA A 94 -19.19 -7.81 3.93
N TRP A 95 -18.66 -7.02 3.00
CA TRP A 95 -18.36 -5.61 3.22
C TRP A 95 -19.62 -4.75 3.41
N GLU A 96 -20.64 -4.92 2.55
CA GLU A 96 -21.86 -4.10 2.62
C GLU A 96 -22.71 -4.41 3.86
N ASN A 97 -22.64 -5.65 4.38
CA ASN A 97 -23.34 -6.05 5.59
C ASN A 97 -22.55 -5.76 6.88
N MET A 98 -21.29 -5.34 6.77
CA MET A 98 -20.49 -4.93 7.92
C MET A 98 -21.02 -3.62 8.48
N GLN A 99 -21.11 -3.51 9.82
CA GLN A 99 -21.53 -2.27 10.49
C GLN A 99 -20.57 -1.14 10.12
N TRP A 100 -21.09 0.07 9.97
CA TRP A 100 -20.29 1.22 9.51
C TRP A 100 -19.13 1.54 10.47
N GLU A 101 -19.32 1.33 11.78
CA GLU A 101 -18.27 1.52 12.80
C GLU A 101 -17.10 0.57 12.59
N GLN A 102 -17.38 -0.67 12.23
CA GLN A 102 -16.32 -1.66 11.93
C GLN A 102 -15.56 -1.29 10.67
N ARG A 103 -16.26 -0.78 9.63
CA ARG A 103 -15.62 -0.30 8.42
C ARG A 103 -14.77 0.95 8.70
N ALA A 104 -15.27 1.89 9.51
CA ALA A 104 -14.53 3.07 9.92
C ALA A 104 -13.25 2.70 10.70
N ALA A 105 -13.32 1.72 11.61
CA ALA A 105 -12.18 1.27 12.41
C ALA A 105 -11.04 0.64 11.59
N ILE A 106 -11.32 0.17 10.35
CA ILE A 106 -10.28 -0.34 9.45
C ILE A 106 -9.43 0.80 8.87
N PHE A 107 -10.00 2.00 8.74
CA PHE A 107 -9.33 3.16 8.13
C PHE A 107 -8.69 4.11 9.17
N LEU A 108 -8.95 3.92 10.47
CA LEU A 108 -8.41 4.70 11.57
C LEU A 108 -7.27 3.98 12.30
#